data_c7271790a18351306bdf2862ddd8fa89
#
_entry.id   c7271790a18351306bdf2862ddd8fa89
#
_cell.length_a   1.000
_cell.length_b   1.000
_cell.length_c   1.000
_cell.angle_alpha   90.00
_cell.angle_beta   90.00
_cell.angle_gamma   90.00
#
_symmetry.space_group_name_H-M   'P 1'
#
loop_
_entity.id
_entity.type
_entity.pdbx_description
1 polymer ?
#
loop_
_entity_poly.entity_id
_entity_poly.type
_entity_poly.pdbx_seq_one_letter_code
_entity_poly.pdbx_strand_id
1 'polypeptide(L)'
;RAGFEVRDVHPTHYGRICPIETPEGPNIGLINSLATFSRVNKYGFIESPYRKVEDGKVTNKIEYLSASEEAKFTIAQANSIINEQGSFMEELVSCRKSLNFILAKPDVVEYVDVSPKQLVSVAASLIPFLENDDANRALMGSNMMRQAVPLIKPESPLVGTGIEQDVALDSGVTIIA
;
A
#
# COMPACT_ATOMS: atom_id res chain seq x y z
N ARG A 1 26.79 14.84 -1.42
CA ARG A 1 25.37 15.27 -1.35
C ARG A 1 24.51 14.26 -2.08
N ALA A 2 23.35 13.93 -1.50
CA ALA A 2 22.39 13.04 -2.14
C ALA A 2 21.71 13.76 -3.32
N GLY A 3 21.84 13.20 -4.52
CA GLY A 3 21.20 13.72 -5.74
C GLY A 3 19.74 13.31 -5.86
N PHE A 4 19.13 13.61 -7.01
CA PHE A 4 17.72 13.27 -7.28
C PHE A 4 17.49 11.75 -7.38
N GLU A 5 18.45 11.00 -7.87
CA GLU A 5 18.31 9.54 -8.07
C GLU A 5 17.93 8.79 -6.80
N VAL A 6 18.57 9.10 -5.67
CA VAL A 6 18.26 8.45 -4.38
C VAL A 6 16.99 8.97 -3.72
N ARG A 7 16.44 10.09 -4.19
CA ARG A 7 15.22 10.72 -3.68
C ARG A 7 13.96 10.32 -4.45
N ASP A 8 14.14 9.76 -5.64
CA ASP A 8 13.04 9.36 -6.50
C ASP A 8 12.38 8.05 -6.02
N VAL A 9 11.12 7.88 -6.40
CA VAL A 9 10.39 6.64 -6.16
C VAL A 9 10.85 5.58 -7.14
N HIS A 10 11.34 4.46 -6.60
CA HIS A 10 11.73 3.30 -7.40
C HIS A 10 10.58 2.28 -7.48
N PRO A 11 10.40 1.57 -8.59
CA PRO A 11 9.35 0.55 -8.70
C PRO A 11 9.37 -0.54 -7.62
N THR A 12 10.53 -0.83 -7.03
CA THR A 12 10.68 -1.77 -5.91
C THR A 12 10.08 -1.26 -4.60
N HIS A 13 9.72 0.02 -4.52
CA HIS A 13 9.02 0.62 -3.37
C HIS A 13 7.55 0.19 -3.30
N TYR A 14 6.99 -0.39 -4.34
CA TYR A 14 5.60 -0.82 -4.40
C TYR A 14 5.25 -1.76 -3.24
N GLY A 15 4.30 -1.35 -2.41
CA GLY A 15 3.87 -2.10 -1.23
C GLY A 15 4.88 -2.16 -0.08
N ARG A 16 6.02 -1.46 -0.16
CA ARG A 16 7.09 -1.47 0.84
C ARG A 16 7.35 -0.11 1.45
N ILE A 17 7.51 0.89 0.61
CA ILE A 17 7.78 2.27 1.04
C ILE A 17 6.70 3.17 0.42
N CYS A 18 6.10 4.02 1.26
CA CYS A 18 5.10 4.97 0.80
C CYS A 18 5.71 5.99 -0.17
N PRO A 19 5.13 6.19 -1.36
CA PRO A 19 5.66 7.17 -2.31
C PRO A 19 5.29 8.62 -1.97
N ILE A 20 4.38 8.84 -1.03
CA ILE A 20 3.79 10.13 -0.70
C ILE A 20 4.35 10.70 0.60
N GLU A 21 4.43 9.89 1.66
CA GLU A 21 4.83 10.35 2.99
C GLU A 21 6.34 10.55 3.09
N THR A 22 6.78 11.79 2.93
CA THR A 22 8.16 12.24 3.08
C THR A 22 8.18 13.69 3.58
N PRO A 23 9.22 14.15 4.28
CA PRO A 23 9.31 15.54 4.68
C PRO A 23 9.33 16.49 3.48
N GLU A 24 8.84 17.71 3.71
CA GLU A 24 9.05 18.84 2.80
C GLU A 24 10.41 19.46 3.09
N GLY A 25 11.09 19.95 2.05
CA GLY A 25 12.36 20.66 2.18
C GLY A 25 13.59 19.81 1.87
N PRO A 26 14.77 20.05 2.52
CA PRO A 26 16.05 19.46 2.13
C PRO A 26 16.10 17.93 2.20
N ASN A 27 15.30 17.33 3.08
CA ASN A 27 15.27 15.89 3.32
C ASN A 27 14.19 15.14 2.51
N ILE A 28 13.56 15.80 1.54
CA ILE A 28 12.55 15.17 0.70
C ILE A 28 13.10 13.92 -0.01
N GLY A 29 12.37 12.83 0.07
CA GLY A 29 12.76 11.55 -0.53
C GLY A 29 13.85 10.78 0.21
N LEU A 30 14.50 11.37 1.22
CA LEU A 30 15.52 10.71 2.04
C LEU A 30 14.97 10.08 3.30
N ILE A 31 13.95 10.68 3.89
CA ILE A 31 13.24 10.14 5.06
C ILE A 31 11.90 9.62 4.57
N ASN A 32 11.68 8.32 4.66
CA ASN A 32 10.52 7.64 4.13
C ASN A 32 9.80 6.86 5.22
N SER A 33 8.54 6.51 4.96
CA SER A 33 7.73 5.67 5.82
C SER A 33 7.41 4.34 5.16
N LEU A 34 7.32 3.28 5.95
CA LEU A 34 6.90 1.97 5.47
C LEU A 34 5.44 2.00 5.02
N ALA A 35 5.13 1.22 4.00
CA ALA A 35 3.75 1.00 3.58
C ALA A 35 2.97 0.22 4.66
N THR A 36 1.65 0.37 4.66
CA THR A 36 0.76 -0.09 5.74
C THR A 36 0.94 -1.57 6.11
N PHE A 37 1.04 -2.46 5.12
CA PHE A 37 1.14 -3.91 5.35
C PHE A 37 2.54 -4.47 5.18
N SER A 38 3.54 -3.63 4.95
CA SER A 38 4.91 -4.06 4.81
C SER A 38 5.51 -4.48 6.15
N ARG A 39 6.45 -5.41 6.10
CA ARG A 39 7.24 -5.82 7.26
C ARG A 39 8.69 -6.04 6.88
N VAL A 40 9.57 -6.05 7.85
CA VAL A 40 10.98 -6.38 7.68
C VAL A 40 11.20 -7.86 8.03
N ASN A 41 11.83 -8.61 7.14
CA ASN A 41 12.14 -10.01 7.39
C ASN A 41 13.40 -10.17 8.26
N LYS A 42 13.72 -11.43 8.60
CA LYS A 42 14.90 -11.76 9.42
C LYS A 42 16.25 -11.35 8.81
N TYR A 43 16.29 -11.10 7.52
CA TYR A 43 17.51 -10.66 6.80
C TYR A 43 17.59 -9.15 6.63
N GLY A 44 16.58 -8.40 7.08
CA GLY A 44 16.51 -6.96 6.94
C GLY A 44 15.89 -6.44 5.65
N PHE A 45 15.31 -7.31 4.82
CA PHE A 45 14.57 -6.91 3.61
C PHE A 45 13.11 -6.59 3.92
N ILE A 46 12.58 -5.56 3.25
CA ILE A 46 11.17 -5.20 3.36
C ILE A 46 10.34 -6.12 2.46
N GLU A 47 9.34 -6.75 3.04
CA GLU A 47 8.41 -7.65 2.37
C GLU A 47 7.01 -7.05 2.32
N SER A 48 6.26 -7.40 1.28
CA SER A 48 4.86 -7.02 1.09
C SER A 48 3.98 -8.26 0.99
N PRO A 49 2.76 -8.24 1.53
CA PRO A 49 1.85 -9.38 1.47
C PRO A 49 1.13 -9.45 0.13
N TYR A 50 0.93 -10.69 -0.35
CA TYR A 50 0.14 -11.00 -1.54
C TYR A 50 -0.71 -12.24 -1.30
N ARG A 51 -1.88 -12.27 -1.92
CA ARG A 51 -2.76 -13.44 -1.90
C ARG A 51 -2.34 -14.38 -3.03
N LYS A 52 -2.14 -15.64 -2.71
CA LYS A 52 -1.75 -16.67 -3.67
C LYS A 52 -2.92 -17.07 -4.56
N VAL A 53 -2.64 -17.24 -5.85
CA VAL A 53 -3.57 -17.79 -6.83
C VAL A 53 -3.16 -19.22 -7.14
N GLU A 54 -4.09 -20.16 -6.95
CA GLU A 54 -3.91 -21.59 -7.25
C GLU A 54 -4.96 -22.02 -8.25
N ASP A 55 -4.54 -22.64 -9.35
CA ASP A 55 -5.43 -23.13 -10.43
C ASP A 55 -6.43 -22.09 -10.94
N GLY A 56 -5.96 -20.84 -11.14
CA GLY A 56 -6.78 -19.72 -11.61
C GLY A 56 -7.78 -19.17 -10.58
N LYS A 57 -7.69 -19.62 -9.34
CA LYS A 57 -8.54 -19.15 -8.23
C LYS A 57 -7.71 -18.41 -7.19
N VAL A 58 -8.22 -17.26 -6.76
CA VAL A 58 -7.64 -16.49 -5.66
C VAL A 58 -7.94 -17.20 -4.34
N THR A 59 -6.91 -17.52 -3.59
CA THR A 59 -7.02 -18.14 -2.26
C THR A 59 -6.88 -17.12 -1.14
N ASN A 60 -7.21 -17.49 0.08
CA ASN A 60 -6.99 -16.65 1.26
C ASN A 60 -5.59 -16.83 1.86
N LYS A 61 -4.73 -17.61 1.22
CA LYS A 61 -3.34 -17.78 1.65
C LYS A 61 -2.54 -16.54 1.33
N ILE A 62 -1.95 -15.94 2.36
CA ILE A 62 -1.12 -14.74 2.23
C ILE A 62 0.34 -15.14 2.34
N GLU A 63 1.13 -14.74 1.36
CA GLU A 63 2.57 -14.90 1.35
C GLU A 63 3.25 -13.54 1.27
N TYR A 64 4.33 -13.37 2.02
CA TYR A 64 5.14 -12.16 2.00
C TYR A 64 6.31 -12.34 1.05
N LEU A 65 6.45 -11.42 0.11
CA LEU A 65 7.48 -11.45 -0.91
C LEU A 65 8.38 -10.21 -0.80
N SER A 66 9.68 -10.42 -0.93
CA SER A 66 10.65 -9.34 -1.13
C SER A 66 10.55 -8.81 -2.58
N ALA A 67 11.16 -7.65 -2.85
CA ALA A 67 11.13 -7.07 -4.19
C ALA A 67 11.75 -7.97 -5.26
N SER A 68 12.82 -8.69 -4.93
CA SER A 68 13.49 -9.62 -5.84
C SER A 68 12.67 -10.88 -6.13
N GLU A 69 11.91 -11.35 -5.15
CA GLU A 69 10.98 -12.48 -5.33
C GLU A 69 9.76 -12.05 -6.14
N GLU A 70 9.19 -10.89 -5.81
CA GLU A 70 8.05 -10.32 -6.52
C GLU A 70 8.29 -10.15 -8.02
N ALA A 71 9.50 -9.75 -8.42
CA ALA A 71 9.85 -9.54 -9.82
C ALA A 71 9.73 -10.80 -10.69
N LYS A 72 9.72 -11.99 -10.09
CA LYS A 72 9.59 -13.27 -10.79
C LYS A 72 8.15 -13.64 -11.13
N PHE A 73 7.19 -13.06 -10.43
CA PHE A 73 5.78 -13.45 -10.48
C PHE A 73 4.92 -12.43 -11.21
N THR A 74 3.79 -12.91 -11.75
CA THR A 74 2.74 -12.07 -12.31
C THR A 74 1.70 -11.79 -11.22
N ILE A 75 1.55 -10.52 -10.84
CA ILE A 75 0.72 -10.10 -9.72
C ILE A 75 -0.42 -9.20 -10.21
N ALA A 76 -1.66 -9.62 -9.99
CA ALA A 76 -2.83 -8.83 -10.32
C ALA A 76 -3.06 -7.72 -9.29
N GLN A 77 -3.71 -6.64 -9.72
CA GLN A 77 -4.09 -5.54 -8.84
C GLN A 77 -5.23 -5.93 -7.91
N ALA A 78 -5.30 -5.28 -6.74
CA ALA A 78 -6.32 -5.56 -5.72
C ALA A 78 -7.75 -5.28 -6.17
N ASN A 79 -7.96 -4.39 -7.14
CA ASN A 79 -9.27 -4.04 -7.69
C ASN A 79 -9.77 -4.99 -8.79
N SER A 80 -9.07 -6.08 -9.06
CA SER A 80 -9.51 -7.10 -10.02
C SER A 80 -10.85 -7.68 -9.60
N ILE A 81 -11.76 -7.83 -10.57
CA ILE A 81 -13.10 -8.36 -10.33
C ILE A 81 -13.02 -9.88 -10.18
N ILE A 82 -13.42 -10.37 -9.02
CA ILE A 82 -13.38 -11.77 -8.63
C ILE A 82 -14.79 -12.21 -8.24
N ASN A 83 -15.23 -13.39 -8.68
CA ASN A 83 -16.49 -13.96 -8.25
C ASN A 83 -16.40 -14.58 -6.84
N GLU A 84 -17.53 -15.02 -6.29
CA GLU A 84 -17.60 -15.65 -4.97
C GLU A 84 -16.75 -16.93 -4.84
N GLN A 85 -16.42 -17.55 -5.97
CA GLN A 85 -15.59 -18.77 -6.03
C GLN A 85 -14.09 -18.48 -6.16
N GLY A 86 -13.71 -17.19 -6.23
CA GLY A 86 -12.31 -16.76 -6.34
C GLY A 86 -11.76 -16.70 -7.76
N SER A 87 -12.60 -16.90 -8.78
CA SER A 87 -12.17 -16.83 -10.19
C SER A 87 -12.27 -15.40 -10.72
N PHE A 88 -11.31 -15.01 -11.56
CA PHE A 88 -11.37 -13.72 -12.26
C PHE A 88 -12.51 -13.71 -13.28
N MET A 89 -13.24 -12.60 -13.34
CA MET A 89 -14.36 -12.42 -14.26
C MET A 89 -13.96 -11.71 -15.56
N GLU A 90 -12.79 -11.13 -15.61
CA GLU A 90 -12.26 -10.40 -16.76
C GLU A 90 -11.44 -11.34 -17.65
N GLU A 91 -11.52 -11.16 -18.98
CA GLU A 91 -10.70 -11.91 -19.94
C GLU A 91 -9.21 -11.53 -19.84
N LEU A 92 -8.94 -10.24 -19.57
CA LEU A 92 -7.60 -9.70 -19.37
C LEU A 92 -7.57 -8.94 -18.04
N VAL A 93 -6.67 -9.32 -17.18
CA VAL A 93 -6.47 -8.73 -15.85
C VAL A 93 -5.27 -7.81 -15.86
N SER A 94 -5.42 -6.63 -15.26
CA SER A 94 -4.31 -5.70 -15.06
C SER A 94 -3.31 -6.30 -14.06
N CYS A 95 -2.10 -6.56 -14.52
CA CYS A 95 -1.06 -7.20 -13.73
C CYS A 95 0.23 -6.39 -13.76
N ARG A 96 1.12 -6.79 -12.87
CA ARG A 96 2.47 -6.28 -12.74
C ARG A 96 3.45 -7.44 -12.85
N LYS A 97 4.43 -7.34 -13.74
CA LYS A 97 5.49 -8.34 -13.90
C LYS A 97 6.81 -7.65 -14.21
N SER A 98 7.86 -8.02 -13.50
CA SER A 98 9.21 -7.48 -13.71
C SER A 98 9.24 -5.95 -13.81
N LEU A 99 8.56 -5.27 -12.89
CA LEU A 99 8.44 -3.81 -12.78
C LEU A 99 7.63 -3.14 -13.92
N ASN A 100 6.99 -3.90 -14.79
CA ASN A 100 6.13 -3.39 -15.85
C ASN A 100 4.66 -3.70 -15.59
N PHE A 101 3.79 -2.79 -16.01
CA PHE A 101 2.34 -3.03 -16.02
C PHE A 101 1.95 -3.70 -17.33
N ILE A 102 1.26 -4.82 -17.22
CA ILE A 102 0.82 -5.64 -18.36
C ILE A 102 -0.65 -6.05 -18.19
N LEU A 103 -1.27 -6.41 -19.30
CA LEU A 103 -2.54 -7.13 -19.30
C LEU A 103 -2.25 -8.62 -19.52
N ALA A 104 -2.73 -9.46 -18.64
CA ALA A 104 -2.49 -10.90 -18.68
C ALA A 104 -3.79 -11.70 -18.57
N LYS A 105 -3.80 -12.90 -19.14
CA LYS A 105 -4.91 -13.83 -18.94
C LYS A 105 -4.94 -14.34 -17.50
N PRO A 106 -6.11 -14.65 -16.94
CA PRO A 106 -6.23 -15.17 -15.58
C PRO A 106 -5.36 -16.38 -15.26
N ASP A 107 -5.10 -17.24 -16.24
CA ASP A 107 -4.33 -18.48 -16.06
C ASP A 107 -2.86 -18.25 -15.71
N VAL A 108 -2.31 -17.09 -16.07
CA VAL A 108 -0.90 -16.76 -15.80
C VAL A 108 -0.70 -15.91 -14.54
N VAL A 109 -1.78 -15.53 -13.87
CA VAL A 109 -1.73 -14.75 -12.62
C VAL A 109 -1.35 -15.68 -11.46
N GLU A 110 -0.30 -15.31 -10.73
CA GLU A 110 0.25 -16.12 -9.63
C GLU A 110 -0.08 -15.54 -8.25
N TYR A 111 -0.21 -14.24 -8.16
CA TYR A 111 -0.57 -13.51 -6.92
C TYR A 111 -1.53 -12.37 -7.21
N VAL A 112 -2.21 -11.91 -6.17
CA VAL A 112 -3.07 -10.73 -6.18
C VAL A 112 -2.72 -9.84 -5.00
N ASP A 113 -2.70 -8.53 -5.22
CA ASP A 113 -2.54 -7.56 -4.14
C ASP A 113 -3.64 -7.74 -3.08
N VAL A 114 -3.29 -7.59 -1.82
CA VAL A 114 -4.24 -7.76 -0.70
C VAL A 114 -5.24 -6.62 -0.65
N SER A 115 -4.77 -5.38 -0.81
CA SER A 115 -5.59 -4.17 -0.74
C SER A 115 -4.91 -3.03 -1.47
N PRO A 116 -5.67 -2.06 -2.02
CA PRO A 116 -5.08 -0.83 -2.56
C PRO A 116 -4.32 -0.01 -1.51
N LYS A 117 -4.68 -0.13 -0.24
CA LYS A 117 -4.02 0.56 0.89
C LYS A 117 -2.59 0.08 1.15
N GLN A 118 -2.19 -1.07 0.61
CA GLN A 118 -0.82 -1.56 0.77
C GLN A 118 0.25 -0.72 0.06
N LEU A 119 -0.15 0.16 -0.86
CA LEU A 119 0.76 1.05 -1.58
C LEU A 119 1.29 2.20 -0.74
N VAL A 120 0.54 2.63 0.25
CA VAL A 120 0.75 3.86 1.01
C VAL A 120 0.95 3.59 2.48
N SER A 121 1.54 4.56 3.19
CA SER A 121 1.71 4.50 4.65
C SER A 121 0.37 4.63 5.38
N VAL A 122 0.39 4.40 6.68
CA VAL A 122 -0.79 4.57 7.53
C VAL A 122 -1.33 6.00 7.44
N ALA A 123 -0.47 7.02 7.50
CA ALA A 123 -0.90 8.42 7.40
C ALA A 123 -1.57 8.71 6.06
N ALA A 124 -0.98 8.29 4.95
CA ALA A 124 -1.56 8.47 3.62
C ALA A 124 -2.86 7.66 3.44
N SER A 125 -2.97 6.49 4.04
CA SER A 125 -4.19 5.66 3.97
C SER A 125 -5.38 6.23 4.75
N LEU A 126 -5.16 7.22 5.62
CA LEU A 126 -6.21 7.97 6.32
C LEU A 126 -6.80 9.11 5.49
N ILE A 127 -6.23 9.44 4.35
CA ILE A 127 -6.74 10.51 3.46
C ILE A 127 -7.90 9.96 2.63
N PRO A 128 -9.14 10.46 2.81
CA PRO A 128 -10.27 10.04 1.99
C PRO A 128 -10.10 10.54 0.55
N PHE A 129 -10.50 9.72 -0.41
CA PHE A 129 -10.39 10.00 -1.86
C PHE A 129 -8.96 10.30 -2.33
N LEU A 130 -7.99 9.64 -1.73
CA LEU A 130 -6.57 9.84 -2.04
C LEU A 130 -6.25 9.61 -3.52
N GLU A 131 -6.93 8.68 -4.17
CA GLU A 131 -6.79 8.36 -5.59
C GLU A 131 -7.13 9.53 -6.53
N ASN A 132 -7.89 10.50 -6.04
CA ASN A 132 -8.28 11.71 -6.77
C ASN A 132 -7.41 12.92 -6.43
N ASP A 133 -6.48 12.79 -5.48
CA ASP A 133 -5.60 13.87 -5.05
C ASP A 133 -4.30 13.91 -5.85
N ASP A 134 -3.76 15.13 -6.03
CA ASP A 134 -2.40 15.30 -6.49
C ASP A 134 -1.39 14.85 -5.42
N ALA A 135 -0.30 14.20 -5.86
CA ALA A 135 0.72 13.67 -4.96
C ALA A 135 1.35 14.74 -4.06
N ASN A 136 1.58 15.94 -4.59
CA ASN A 136 2.14 17.06 -3.81
C ASN A 136 1.21 17.49 -2.67
N ARG A 137 -0.09 17.56 -2.94
CA ARG A 137 -1.08 17.93 -1.91
C ARG A 137 -1.30 16.83 -0.90
N ALA A 138 -1.25 15.57 -1.31
CA ALA A 138 -1.30 14.43 -0.42
C ALA A 138 -0.08 14.37 0.51
N LEU A 139 1.11 14.69 0.01
CA LEU A 139 2.33 14.81 0.80
C LEU A 139 2.17 15.90 1.89
N MET A 140 1.68 17.07 1.51
CA MET A 140 1.41 18.16 2.46
C MET A 140 0.38 17.75 3.50
N GLY A 141 -0.71 17.11 3.08
CA GLY A 141 -1.77 16.64 3.97
C GLY A 141 -1.28 15.60 4.98
N SER A 142 -0.48 14.63 4.55
CA SER A 142 0.09 13.63 5.46
C SER A 142 1.05 14.24 6.49
N ASN A 143 1.82 15.23 6.10
CA ASN A 143 2.68 15.98 7.01
C ASN A 143 1.87 16.81 8.01
N MET A 144 0.79 17.45 7.57
CA MET A 144 -0.10 18.21 8.47
C MET A 144 -0.86 17.34 9.45
N MET A 145 -1.23 16.11 9.11
CA MET A 145 -1.85 15.17 10.05
C MET A 145 -0.97 14.88 11.28
N ARG A 146 0.34 14.87 11.12
CA ARG A 146 1.28 14.69 12.25
C ARG A 146 1.36 15.90 13.17
N GLN A 147 0.84 17.04 12.75
CA GLN A 147 0.80 18.30 13.52
C GLN A 147 -0.59 18.56 14.12
N ALA A 148 -1.49 17.57 14.05
CA ALA A 148 -2.84 17.71 14.56
C ALA A 148 -2.87 17.92 16.08
N VAL A 149 -3.73 18.83 16.52
CA VAL A 149 -3.95 19.12 17.94
C VAL A 149 -5.20 18.38 18.42
N PRO A 150 -5.13 17.62 19.52
CA PRO A 150 -6.30 16.96 20.09
C PRO A 150 -7.38 17.97 20.47
N LEU A 151 -8.63 17.67 20.11
CA LEU A 151 -9.78 18.50 20.49
C LEU A 151 -10.26 18.16 21.90
N ILE A 152 -10.82 19.14 22.60
CA ILE A 152 -11.43 18.95 23.93
C ILE A 152 -12.57 17.93 23.83
N LYS A 153 -13.39 18.01 22.80
CA LYS A 153 -14.43 17.04 22.49
C LYS A 153 -14.20 16.50 21.08
N PRO A 154 -13.63 15.29 20.97
CA PRO A 154 -13.41 14.69 19.68
C PRO A 154 -14.73 14.27 19.02
N GLU A 155 -14.78 14.37 17.71
CA GLU A 155 -15.91 13.95 16.88
C GLU A 155 -15.43 12.91 15.85
N SER A 156 -16.32 12.00 15.48
CA SER A 156 -16.07 11.05 14.41
C SER A 156 -16.02 11.77 13.07
N PRO A 157 -15.12 11.39 12.15
CA PRO A 157 -15.10 11.95 10.80
C PRO A 157 -16.38 11.59 10.05
N LEU A 158 -16.93 12.53 9.28
CA LEU A 158 -18.09 12.28 8.41
C LEU A 158 -17.77 11.33 7.24
N VAL A 159 -16.53 11.40 6.75
CA VAL A 159 -16.02 10.55 5.69
C VAL A 159 -14.70 9.94 6.15
N GLY A 160 -14.58 8.63 6.06
CA GLY A 160 -13.41 7.89 6.48
C GLY A 160 -12.98 6.85 5.46
N THR A 161 -11.81 6.29 5.66
CA THR A 161 -11.21 5.25 4.80
C THR A 161 -11.44 3.84 5.31
N GLY A 162 -11.98 3.70 6.53
CA GLY A 162 -12.25 2.42 7.18
C GLY A 162 -11.13 1.87 8.05
N ILE A 163 -9.97 2.53 8.12
CA ILE A 163 -8.86 2.11 8.99
C ILE A 163 -8.72 2.96 10.25
N GLU A 164 -9.54 3.99 10.43
CA GLU A 164 -9.45 4.92 11.55
C GLU A 164 -9.57 4.21 12.90
N GLN A 165 -10.47 3.25 13.02
CA GLN A 165 -10.66 2.47 14.23
C GLN A 165 -9.41 1.66 14.57
N ASP A 166 -8.84 0.95 13.60
CA ASP A 166 -7.65 0.14 13.80
C ASP A 166 -6.44 1.00 14.17
N VAL A 167 -6.28 2.15 13.52
CA VAL A 167 -5.23 3.11 13.85
C VAL A 167 -5.36 3.65 15.26
N ALA A 168 -6.58 4.00 15.68
CA ALA A 168 -6.84 4.50 17.05
C ALA A 168 -6.53 3.44 18.11
N LEU A 169 -6.87 2.18 17.87
CA LEU A 169 -6.62 1.06 18.77
C LEU A 169 -5.12 0.72 18.85
N ASP A 170 -4.48 0.55 17.71
CA ASP A 170 -3.08 0.12 17.63
C ASP A 170 -2.10 1.20 18.12
N SER A 171 -2.46 2.48 17.97
CA SER A 171 -1.67 3.59 18.51
C SER A 171 -1.77 3.73 20.04
N GLY A 172 -2.71 3.05 20.70
CA GLY A 172 -2.94 3.14 22.13
C GLY A 172 -3.58 4.45 22.61
N VAL A 173 -4.11 5.27 21.70
CA VAL A 173 -4.81 6.52 22.03
C VAL A 173 -6.17 6.24 22.68
N THR A 174 -6.82 5.14 22.27
CA THR A 174 -8.10 4.69 22.86
C THR A 174 -7.90 3.42 23.66
N ILE A 175 -8.59 3.37 24.81
CA ILE A 175 -8.64 2.19 25.68
C ILE A 175 -10.02 1.57 25.50
N ILE A 176 -10.07 0.29 25.19
CA ILE A 176 -11.32 -0.48 25.18
C ILE A 176 -11.51 -1.06 26.58
N ALA A 177 -12.68 -0.79 27.17
CA ALA A 177 -13.09 -1.39 28.43
C ALA A 177 -13.67 -2.80 28.20
#